data_77456869b153d9a5cf6cfc278f2db3ee
#
_entry.id   77456869b153d9a5cf6cfc278f2db3ee
#
_cell.length_a   1.000
_cell.length_b   1.000
_cell.length_c   1.000
_cell.angle_alpha   90.00
_cell.angle_beta   90.00
_cell.angle_gamma   90.00
#
_symmetry.space_group_name_H-M   'P 1'
#
loop_
_entity.id
_entity.type
_entity.pdbx_description
1 polymer ?
#
loop_
_entity_poly.entity_id
_entity_poly.type
_entity_poly.pdbx_seq_one_letter_code
_entity_poly.pdbx_strand_id
1 'polypeptide(L)'
;HLVYEIVDNAIDEALAGYCKHITVTINPGNSITVTDDGRGIPVDIQPQTGRPALEVVYTVLHAGGKFGGGGYKVSGGLHGVGASVVNALSEWLRVRVHKNGEIYEMKFARGAITQEMKVVGKTDKVGTEVTFQPDPEMFDTLVYDYEILHERMREEAFLNAGLTITITDDRDEEKQISETMCYEGGIKEFAAWCNRNKTPLHEEV
;
A
#
# COMPACT_ATOMS: atom_id res chain seq x y z
N HIS A 1 0.99 2.74 -11.82
CA HIS A 1 0.15 3.68 -11.07
C HIS A 1 -0.70 3.03 -9.99
N LEU A 2 -1.16 1.78 -10.18
CA LEU A 2 -1.97 1.08 -9.17
C LEU A 2 -1.20 0.84 -7.85
N VAL A 3 0.08 0.56 -7.95
CA VAL A 3 0.97 0.39 -6.78
C VAL A 3 0.92 1.62 -5.88
N TYR A 4 0.98 2.81 -6.46
CA TYR A 4 1.02 4.06 -5.72
C TYR A 4 -0.27 4.31 -4.95
N GLU A 5 -1.42 3.95 -5.49
CA GLU A 5 -2.69 4.06 -4.78
C GLU A 5 -2.73 3.19 -3.51
N ILE A 6 -2.21 1.99 -3.59
CA ILE A 6 -2.15 1.09 -2.42
C ILE A 6 -1.09 1.56 -1.42
N VAL A 7 0.07 2.00 -1.89
CA VAL A 7 1.12 2.56 -1.02
C VAL A 7 0.62 3.83 -0.32
N ASP A 8 -0.10 4.70 -1.02
CA ASP A 8 -0.66 5.93 -0.45
C ASP A 8 -1.59 5.64 0.73
N ASN A 9 -2.39 4.58 0.67
CA ASN A 9 -3.22 4.16 1.81
C ASN A 9 -2.36 3.78 3.03
N ALA A 10 -1.25 3.10 2.83
CA ALA A 10 -0.30 2.76 3.90
C ALA A 10 0.40 4.01 4.44
N ILE A 11 0.73 4.97 3.58
CA ILE A 11 1.33 6.25 3.97
C ILE A 11 0.33 7.07 4.80
N ASP A 12 -0.94 7.06 4.46
CA ASP A 12 -1.98 7.72 5.26
C ASP A 12 -2.03 7.16 6.70
N GLU A 13 -1.85 5.85 6.87
CA GLU A 13 -1.71 5.23 8.18
C GLU A 13 -0.44 5.71 8.92
N ALA A 14 0.65 5.91 8.19
CA ALA A 14 1.89 6.46 8.76
C ALA A 14 1.70 7.91 9.19
N LEU A 15 1.04 8.74 8.38
CA LEU A 15 0.73 10.13 8.71
C LEU A 15 -0.19 10.26 9.91
N ALA A 16 -1.09 9.30 10.10
CA ALA A 16 -1.95 9.23 11.28
C ALA A 16 -1.21 8.73 12.54
N GLY A 17 0.05 8.31 12.43
CA GLY A 17 0.90 7.86 13.53
C GLY A 17 0.82 6.37 13.84
N TYR A 18 0.17 5.57 13.00
CA TYR A 18 -0.08 4.14 13.28
C TYR A 18 0.83 3.18 12.53
N CYS A 19 1.44 3.60 11.42
CA CYS A 19 2.31 2.77 10.59
C CYS A 19 3.74 3.28 10.65
N LYS A 20 4.69 2.36 10.80
CA LYS A 20 6.15 2.66 10.83
C LYS A 20 6.91 1.95 9.73
N HIS A 21 6.36 0.89 9.16
CA HIS A 21 7.01 0.07 8.17
C HIS A 21 6.05 -0.31 7.04
N ILE A 22 6.47 -0.03 5.80
CA ILE A 22 5.78 -0.42 4.58
C ILE A 22 6.73 -1.30 3.78
N THR A 23 6.24 -2.41 3.26
CA THR A 23 6.99 -3.29 2.36
C THR A 23 6.26 -3.40 1.02
N VAL A 24 7.00 -3.21 -0.06
CA VAL A 24 6.51 -3.39 -1.44
C VAL A 24 7.31 -4.50 -2.08
N THR A 25 6.65 -5.55 -2.56
CA THR A 25 7.29 -6.70 -3.18
C THR A 25 6.75 -6.91 -4.59
N ILE A 26 7.66 -7.00 -5.57
CA ILE A 26 7.32 -7.46 -6.91
C ILE A 26 7.50 -8.97 -6.93
N ASN A 27 6.38 -9.68 -7.04
CA ASN A 27 6.37 -11.15 -7.01
C ASN A 27 6.68 -11.76 -8.38
N PRO A 28 7.11 -13.04 -8.43
CA PRO A 28 7.14 -13.77 -9.70
C PRO A 28 5.80 -13.67 -10.42
N GLY A 29 5.82 -13.40 -11.73
CA GLY A 29 4.62 -13.17 -12.53
C GLY A 29 4.08 -11.75 -12.50
N ASN A 30 4.80 -10.81 -11.85
CA ASN A 30 4.46 -9.39 -11.76
C ASN A 30 3.18 -9.06 -10.97
N SER A 31 2.78 -9.88 -10.00
CA SER A 31 1.87 -9.41 -8.97
C SER A 31 2.64 -8.54 -7.96
N ILE A 32 1.95 -7.66 -7.29
CA ILE A 32 2.52 -6.77 -6.27
C ILE A 32 1.91 -7.08 -4.91
N THR A 33 2.74 -7.16 -3.89
CA THR A 33 2.30 -7.21 -2.50
C THR A 33 2.74 -5.93 -1.77
N VAL A 34 1.81 -5.25 -1.13
CA VAL A 34 2.08 -4.11 -0.25
C VAL A 34 1.63 -4.49 1.15
N THR A 35 2.54 -4.43 2.10
CA THR A 35 2.28 -4.76 3.50
C THR A 35 2.58 -3.53 4.37
N ASP A 36 1.71 -3.21 5.31
CA ASP A 36 1.93 -2.20 6.33
C ASP A 36 1.70 -2.77 7.72
N ASP A 37 2.24 -2.10 8.73
CA ASP A 37 2.06 -2.43 10.15
C ASP A 37 1.13 -1.44 10.86
N GLY A 38 0.21 -0.82 10.13
CA GLY A 38 -0.80 0.07 10.67
C GLY A 38 -1.89 -0.65 11.46
N ARG A 39 -3.00 0.04 11.72
CA ARG A 39 -4.12 -0.51 12.50
C ARG A 39 -4.84 -1.69 11.84
N GLY A 40 -4.66 -1.88 10.55
CA GLY A 40 -5.46 -2.76 9.72
C GLY A 40 -6.77 -2.10 9.28
N ILE A 41 -7.18 -2.37 8.05
CA ILE A 41 -8.49 -1.92 7.55
C ILE A 41 -9.58 -2.48 8.44
N PRO A 42 -10.60 -1.67 8.83
CA PRO A 42 -11.68 -2.16 9.66
C PRO A 42 -12.43 -3.34 9.05
N VAL A 43 -12.77 -4.31 9.88
CA VAL A 43 -13.45 -5.55 9.45
C VAL A 43 -14.88 -5.64 9.99
N ASP A 44 -15.31 -4.68 10.80
CA ASP A 44 -16.63 -4.63 11.39
C ASP A 44 -17.73 -4.41 10.33
N ILE A 45 -18.93 -4.90 10.62
CA ILE A 45 -20.09 -4.68 9.77
C ILE A 45 -20.47 -3.20 9.83
N GLN A 46 -20.57 -2.56 8.69
CA GLN A 46 -21.04 -1.18 8.56
C GLN A 46 -22.58 -1.13 8.71
N PRO A 47 -23.11 -0.34 9.67
CA PRO A 47 -24.56 -0.25 9.87
C PRO A 47 -25.33 0.25 8.64
N GLN A 48 -24.71 1.11 7.85
CA GLN A 48 -25.33 1.74 6.68
C GLN A 48 -25.48 0.80 5.49
N THR A 49 -24.56 -0.16 5.34
CA THR A 49 -24.53 -1.08 4.20
C THR A 49 -24.85 -2.52 4.56
N GLY A 50 -24.76 -2.89 5.84
CA GLY A 50 -24.84 -4.27 6.31
C GLY A 50 -23.68 -5.15 5.86
N ARG A 51 -22.58 -4.53 5.37
CA ARG A 51 -21.41 -5.21 4.82
C ARG A 51 -20.18 -4.92 5.66
N PRO A 52 -19.17 -5.82 5.66
CA PRO A 52 -17.90 -5.53 6.31
C PRO A 52 -17.26 -4.27 5.74
N ALA A 53 -16.64 -3.44 6.60
CA ALA A 53 -15.94 -2.23 6.15
C ALA A 53 -14.86 -2.56 5.11
N LEU A 54 -14.16 -3.67 5.27
CA LEU A 54 -13.17 -4.17 4.30
C LEU A 54 -13.76 -4.33 2.89
N GLU A 55 -14.96 -4.91 2.78
CA GLU A 55 -15.65 -5.04 1.49
C GLU A 55 -15.99 -3.68 0.91
N VAL A 56 -16.50 -2.76 1.70
CA VAL A 56 -16.89 -1.42 1.27
C VAL A 56 -15.68 -0.66 0.71
N VAL A 57 -14.52 -0.74 1.37
CA VAL A 57 -13.29 -0.09 0.90
C VAL A 57 -12.91 -0.50 -0.52
N TYR A 58 -13.08 -1.78 -0.86
CA TYR A 58 -12.65 -2.33 -2.14
C TYR A 58 -13.72 -2.36 -3.22
N THR A 59 -14.98 -2.14 -2.88
CA THR A 59 -16.09 -2.26 -3.84
C THR A 59 -16.86 -0.98 -4.11
N VAL A 60 -16.76 0.01 -3.24
CA VAL A 60 -17.49 1.27 -3.38
C VAL A 60 -16.56 2.39 -3.85
N LEU A 61 -16.86 2.99 -4.99
CA LEU A 61 -16.18 4.19 -5.47
C LEU A 61 -16.42 5.35 -4.48
N HIS A 62 -15.36 6.09 -4.17
CA HIS A 62 -15.39 7.20 -3.21
C HIS A 62 -15.68 6.78 -1.75
N ALA A 63 -15.38 5.53 -1.38
CA ALA A 63 -15.46 5.05 0.01
C ALA A 63 -14.43 5.71 0.95
N GLY A 64 -13.78 6.81 0.54
CA GLY A 64 -12.84 7.60 1.34
C GLY A 64 -13.51 8.36 2.51
N GLY A 65 -14.66 7.89 2.98
CA GLY A 65 -15.36 8.41 4.14
C GLY A 65 -14.77 7.93 5.46
N LYS A 66 -15.20 8.56 6.54
CA LYS A 66 -14.86 8.15 7.89
C LYS A 66 -15.58 6.84 8.23
N PHE A 67 -14.83 5.81 8.56
CA PHE A 67 -15.39 4.57 9.08
C PHE A 67 -15.46 4.64 10.61
N GLY A 68 -16.69 4.81 11.15
CA GLY A 68 -16.96 4.75 12.58
C GLY A 68 -16.24 5.82 13.41
N GLY A 69 -16.47 5.81 14.72
CA GLY A 69 -15.95 6.80 15.66
C GLY A 69 -14.43 6.78 15.89
N GLY A 70 -13.69 5.94 15.20
CA GLY A 70 -12.23 5.78 15.34
C GLY A 70 -11.37 6.62 14.40
N GLY A 71 -11.97 7.45 13.56
CA GLY A 71 -11.22 8.35 12.68
C GLY A 71 -10.36 7.66 11.61
N TYR A 72 -10.63 6.38 11.30
CA TYR A 72 -9.96 5.72 10.20
C TYR A 72 -10.44 6.34 8.89
N LYS A 73 -9.55 7.08 8.25
CA LYS A 73 -9.78 7.61 6.92
C LYS A 73 -9.02 6.71 5.94
N VAL A 74 -9.73 6.13 5.01
CA VAL A 74 -9.09 5.70 3.77
C VAL A 74 -9.10 6.93 2.87
N SER A 75 -8.07 7.71 2.94
CA SER A 75 -7.86 8.78 1.99
C SER A 75 -7.38 8.12 0.72
N GLY A 76 -8.12 8.23 -0.33
CA GLY A 76 -7.51 8.05 -1.62
C GLY A 76 -6.52 9.18 -1.81
N GLY A 77 -5.26 8.90 -2.07
CA GLY A 77 -4.25 9.90 -2.31
C GLY A 77 -4.74 11.09 -3.14
N LEU A 78 -3.92 11.83 -3.79
CA LEU A 78 -4.25 13.04 -4.58
C LEU A 78 -5.48 12.91 -5.51
N HIS A 79 -5.96 11.71 -5.76
CA HIS A 79 -7.05 11.45 -6.70
C HIS A 79 -8.34 10.87 -6.08
N GLY A 80 -8.35 10.55 -4.78
CA GLY A 80 -9.53 10.09 -4.05
C GLY A 80 -10.19 8.81 -4.57
N VAL A 81 -9.53 8.08 -5.46
CA VAL A 81 -10.12 6.90 -6.13
C VAL A 81 -9.77 5.57 -5.47
N GLY A 82 -8.68 5.54 -4.75
CA GLY A 82 -8.34 4.50 -3.79
C GLY A 82 -8.38 3.04 -4.24
N ALA A 83 -8.58 2.21 -3.23
CA ALA A 83 -8.50 0.75 -3.35
C ALA A 83 -9.55 0.15 -4.30
N SER A 84 -10.73 0.75 -4.41
CA SER A 84 -11.81 0.26 -5.27
C SER A 84 -11.43 0.29 -6.75
N VAL A 85 -10.71 1.31 -7.19
CA VAL A 85 -10.23 1.40 -8.58
C VAL A 85 -9.12 0.39 -8.84
N VAL A 86 -8.18 0.24 -7.91
CA VAL A 86 -7.15 -0.80 -8.02
C VAL A 86 -7.80 -2.18 -8.16
N ASN A 87 -8.81 -2.46 -7.36
CA ASN A 87 -9.56 -3.71 -7.42
C ASN A 87 -10.22 -3.91 -8.80
N ALA A 88 -10.93 -2.89 -9.29
CA ALA A 88 -11.60 -2.96 -10.60
C ALA A 88 -10.63 -3.19 -11.76
N LEU A 89 -9.42 -2.63 -11.68
CA LEU A 89 -8.38 -2.73 -12.70
C LEU A 89 -7.41 -3.90 -12.50
N SER A 90 -7.68 -4.78 -11.55
CA SER A 90 -6.88 -5.96 -11.28
C SER A 90 -7.57 -7.22 -11.76
N GLU A 91 -6.83 -8.11 -12.41
CA GLU A 91 -7.31 -9.44 -12.79
C GLU A 91 -7.75 -10.21 -11.55
N TRP A 92 -6.95 -10.13 -10.49
CA TRP A 92 -7.31 -10.59 -9.15
C TRP A 92 -6.68 -9.71 -8.09
N LEU A 93 -7.30 -9.66 -6.91
CA LEU A 93 -6.80 -8.98 -5.74
C LEU A 93 -7.14 -9.78 -4.50
N ARG A 94 -6.18 -9.89 -3.59
CA ARG A 94 -6.34 -10.50 -2.27
C ARG A 94 -5.96 -9.49 -1.21
N VAL A 95 -6.82 -9.29 -0.25
CA VAL A 95 -6.52 -8.48 0.92
C VAL A 95 -6.56 -9.34 2.16
N ARG A 96 -5.56 -9.20 3.02
CA ARG A 96 -5.47 -9.81 4.35
C ARG A 96 -5.30 -8.71 5.39
N VAL A 97 -6.13 -8.76 6.41
CA VAL A 97 -6.06 -7.84 7.54
C VAL A 97 -5.69 -8.62 8.79
N HIS A 98 -4.57 -8.26 9.39
CA HIS A 98 -4.10 -8.79 10.68
C HIS A 98 -4.64 -7.88 11.77
N LYS A 99 -5.61 -8.37 12.53
CA LYS A 99 -6.32 -7.57 13.53
C LYS A 99 -7.01 -8.45 14.55
N ASN A 100 -7.01 -8.02 15.80
CA ASN A 100 -7.70 -8.72 16.88
C ASN A 100 -7.25 -10.18 17.07
N GLY A 101 -5.98 -10.49 16.78
CA GLY A 101 -5.43 -11.83 16.88
C GLY A 101 -5.75 -12.75 15.71
N GLU A 102 -6.45 -12.28 14.70
CA GLU A 102 -6.93 -13.07 13.56
C GLU A 102 -6.49 -12.47 12.23
N ILE A 103 -6.43 -13.31 11.20
CA ILE A 103 -6.19 -12.90 9.81
C ILE A 103 -7.51 -12.99 9.07
N TYR A 104 -8.04 -11.84 8.66
CA TYR A 104 -9.23 -11.73 7.82
C TYR A 104 -8.79 -11.65 6.36
N GLU A 105 -9.40 -12.45 5.50
CA GLU A 105 -9.06 -12.49 4.08
C GLU A 105 -10.29 -12.28 3.21
N MET A 106 -10.11 -11.51 2.15
CA MET A 106 -11.08 -11.32 1.08
C MET A 106 -10.40 -11.41 -0.27
N LYS A 107 -11.08 -11.96 -1.28
CA LYS A 107 -10.56 -12.07 -2.64
C LYS A 107 -11.54 -11.51 -3.65
N PHE A 108 -10.97 -10.95 -4.72
CA PHE A 108 -11.72 -10.31 -5.80
C PHE A 108 -11.12 -10.69 -7.16
N ALA A 109 -11.92 -10.60 -8.20
CA ALA A 109 -11.47 -10.66 -9.59
C ALA A 109 -12.20 -9.58 -10.38
N ARG A 110 -11.44 -8.67 -10.98
CA ARG A 110 -11.95 -7.52 -11.75
C ARG A 110 -13.03 -6.74 -10.99
N GLY A 111 -12.80 -6.53 -9.70
CA GLY A 111 -13.71 -5.82 -8.82
C GLY A 111 -14.83 -6.65 -8.19
N ALA A 112 -15.11 -7.85 -8.71
CA ALA A 112 -16.13 -8.74 -8.18
C ALA A 112 -15.60 -9.62 -7.05
N ILE A 113 -16.41 -9.83 -6.01
CA ILE A 113 -16.06 -10.70 -4.89
C ILE A 113 -15.98 -12.15 -5.37
N THR A 114 -14.83 -12.79 -5.19
CA THR A 114 -14.64 -14.23 -5.44
C THR A 114 -14.54 -15.04 -4.16
N GLN A 115 -14.21 -14.40 -3.06
CA GLN A 115 -14.25 -14.96 -1.71
C GLN A 115 -14.69 -13.90 -0.74
N GLU A 116 -15.82 -14.12 -0.07
CA GLU A 116 -16.27 -13.24 1.01
C GLU A 116 -15.30 -13.26 2.19
N MET A 117 -15.33 -12.19 3.00
CA MET A 117 -14.45 -12.07 4.15
C MET A 117 -14.57 -13.27 5.07
N LYS A 118 -13.45 -13.89 5.39
CA LYS A 118 -13.37 -15.00 6.36
C LYS A 118 -12.07 -14.93 7.14
N VAL A 119 -12.07 -15.54 8.31
CA VAL A 119 -10.86 -15.75 9.11
C VAL A 119 -10.10 -16.95 8.53
N VAL A 120 -8.83 -16.74 8.18
CA VAL A 120 -7.98 -17.80 7.59
C VAL A 120 -6.87 -18.25 8.52
N GLY A 121 -6.67 -17.59 9.65
CA GLY A 121 -5.63 -17.95 10.60
C GLY A 121 -5.61 -17.05 11.82
N LYS A 122 -4.62 -17.29 12.68
CA LYS A 122 -4.33 -16.47 13.85
C LYS A 122 -3.01 -15.74 13.64
N THR A 123 -2.87 -14.58 14.26
CA THR A 123 -1.67 -13.75 14.17
C THR A 123 -1.49 -12.92 15.44
N ASP A 124 -0.26 -12.61 15.76
CA ASP A 124 0.10 -11.59 16.76
C ASP A 124 0.44 -10.23 16.11
N LYS A 125 0.42 -10.17 14.78
CA LYS A 125 0.69 -8.96 14.02
C LYS A 125 -0.57 -8.11 13.86
N VAL A 126 -0.37 -6.84 13.55
CA VAL A 126 -1.41 -5.88 13.17
C VAL A 126 -0.99 -5.20 11.88
N GLY A 127 -1.93 -5.05 10.95
CA GLY A 127 -1.67 -4.37 9.68
C GLY A 127 -2.47 -4.91 8.52
N THR A 128 -2.17 -4.40 7.34
CA THR A 128 -2.85 -4.78 6.10
C THR A 128 -1.84 -5.30 5.07
N GLU A 129 -2.20 -6.37 4.38
CA GLU A 129 -1.45 -6.94 3.27
C GLU A 129 -2.36 -7.02 2.04
N VAL A 130 -1.96 -6.36 0.96
CA VAL A 130 -2.69 -6.36 -0.31
C VAL A 130 -1.80 -6.95 -1.39
N THR A 131 -2.30 -7.97 -2.08
CA THR A 131 -1.63 -8.53 -3.25
C THR A 131 -2.56 -8.42 -4.46
N PHE A 132 -2.07 -7.90 -5.55
CA PHE A 132 -2.89 -7.74 -6.76
C PHE A 132 -2.08 -7.98 -8.03
N GLN A 133 -2.79 -8.41 -9.07
CA GLN A 133 -2.27 -8.59 -10.42
C GLN A 133 -3.02 -7.62 -11.34
N PRO A 134 -2.33 -6.66 -11.98
CA PRO A 134 -2.99 -5.77 -12.95
C PRO A 134 -3.64 -6.57 -14.08
N ASP A 135 -4.80 -6.11 -14.54
CA ASP A 135 -5.56 -6.79 -15.59
C ASP A 135 -4.88 -6.58 -16.94
N PRO A 136 -4.48 -7.67 -17.65
CA PRO A 136 -3.85 -7.56 -18.96
C PRO A 136 -4.77 -6.96 -20.03
N GLU A 137 -6.07 -6.98 -19.84
CA GLU A 137 -7.03 -6.34 -20.75
C GLU A 137 -7.06 -4.81 -20.61
N MET A 138 -6.56 -4.27 -19.48
CA MET A 138 -6.58 -2.85 -19.15
C MET A 138 -5.23 -2.15 -19.31
N PHE A 139 -4.14 -2.90 -19.41
CA PHE A 139 -2.77 -2.37 -19.46
C PHE A 139 -1.98 -3.00 -20.59
N ASP A 140 -1.31 -2.16 -21.36
CA ASP A 140 -0.46 -2.60 -22.49
C ASP A 140 0.79 -3.33 -22.02
N THR A 141 1.29 -3.00 -20.82
CA THR A 141 2.45 -3.62 -20.21
C THR A 141 2.16 -4.01 -18.77
N LEU A 142 2.52 -5.25 -18.41
CA LEU A 142 2.39 -5.80 -17.06
C LEU A 142 3.73 -5.98 -16.35
N VAL A 143 4.82 -5.57 -16.99
CA VAL A 143 6.16 -5.70 -16.43
C VAL A 143 6.50 -4.44 -15.64
N TYR A 144 6.79 -4.61 -14.35
CA TYR A 144 7.23 -3.52 -13.49
C TYR A 144 8.72 -3.26 -13.67
N ASP A 145 9.08 -1.97 -13.66
CA ASP A 145 10.47 -1.53 -13.61
C ASP A 145 10.84 -1.29 -12.13
N TYR A 146 11.74 -2.12 -11.61
CA TYR A 146 12.20 -2.02 -10.22
C TYR A 146 12.80 -0.65 -9.91
N GLU A 147 13.62 -0.10 -10.80
CA GLU A 147 14.31 1.18 -10.56
C GLU A 147 13.31 2.34 -10.43
N ILE A 148 12.26 2.35 -11.24
CA ILE A 148 11.20 3.37 -11.17
C ILE A 148 10.46 3.26 -9.84
N LEU A 149 10.08 2.06 -9.42
CA LEU A 149 9.42 1.84 -8.12
C LEU A 149 10.36 2.19 -6.96
N HIS A 150 11.62 1.82 -7.06
CA HIS A 150 12.63 2.11 -6.04
C HIS A 150 12.81 3.62 -5.85
N GLU A 151 12.95 4.38 -6.94
CA GLU A 151 13.04 5.84 -6.88
C GLU A 151 11.80 6.46 -6.23
N ARG A 152 10.62 6.00 -6.61
CA ARG A 152 9.37 6.50 -6.02
C ARG A 152 9.27 6.19 -4.53
N MET A 153 9.66 4.99 -4.11
CA MET A 153 9.66 4.61 -2.69
C MET A 153 10.71 5.40 -1.90
N ARG A 154 11.83 5.72 -2.49
CA ARG A 154 12.83 6.59 -1.88
C ARG A 154 12.28 8.00 -1.63
N GLU A 155 11.60 8.58 -2.62
CA GLU A 155 10.94 9.88 -2.46
C GLU A 155 9.91 9.85 -1.32
N GLU A 156 9.08 8.82 -1.25
CA GLU A 156 8.09 8.67 -0.18
C GLU A 156 8.76 8.52 1.20
N ALA A 157 9.87 7.82 1.30
CA ALA A 157 10.62 7.69 2.54
C ALA A 157 11.23 9.04 2.99
N PHE A 158 11.72 9.86 2.05
CA PHE A 158 12.19 11.22 2.36
C PHE A 158 11.06 12.15 2.80
N LEU A 159 9.90 12.07 2.13
CA LEU A 159 8.75 12.93 2.45
C LEU A 159 8.05 12.56 3.76
N ASN A 160 8.29 11.37 4.27
CA ASN A 160 7.69 10.85 5.50
C ASN A 160 8.80 10.47 6.49
N ALA A 161 9.37 11.47 7.15
CA ALA A 161 10.49 11.29 8.07
C ALA A 161 10.23 10.19 9.12
N GLY A 162 11.18 9.28 9.28
CA GLY A 162 11.08 8.16 10.22
C GLY A 162 10.29 6.95 9.71
N LEU A 163 9.61 7.05 8.58
CA LEU A 163 8.94 5.90 7.95
C LEU A 163 9.97 5.00 7.27
N THR A 164 9.94 3.71 7.59
CA THR A 164 10.77 2.70 6.93
C THR A 164 10.01 2.07 5.76
N ILE A 165 10.58 2.13 4.57
CA ILE A 165 10.04 1.49 3.37
C ILE A 165 11.06 0.49 2.86
N THR A 166 10.62 -0.75 2.66
CA THR A 166 11.40 -1.82 2.03
C THR A 166 10.80 -2.13 0.68
N ILE A 167 11.61 -2.14 -0.36
CA ILE A 167 11.22 -2.60 -1.69
C ILE A 167 12.02 -3.84 -2.05
N THR A 168 11.33 -4.86 -2.55
CA THR A 168 11.93 -6.16 -2.90
C THR A 168 11.47 -6.58 -4.29
N ASP A 169 12.40 -7.07 -5.10
CA ASP A 169 12.12 -7.71 -6.37
C ASP A 169 12.43 -9.21 -6.26
N ASP A 170 11.38 -10.03 -6.24
CA ASP A 170 11.44 -11.48 -6.12
C ASP A 170 11.22 -12.21 -7.45
N ARG A 171 11.20 -11.49 -8.57
CA ARG A 171 10.91 -12.09 -9.88
C ARG A 171 11.97 -13.08 -10.34
N ASP A 172 13.21 -12.85 -9.98
CA ASP A 172 14.33 -13.77 -10.27
C ASP A 172 14.65 -14.57 -9.01
N GLU A 173 14.40 -15.89 -9.03
CA GLU A 173 14.64 -16.78 -7.90
C GLU A 173 16.13 -16.86 -7.51
N GLU A 174 17.03 -16.66 -8.46
CA GLU A 174 18.48 -16.71 -8.22
C GLU A 174 19.05 -15.37 -7.73
N LYS A 175 18.32 -14.27 -7.93
CA LYS A 175 18.83 -12.93 -7.64
C LYS A 175 17.72 -12.03 -7.08
N GLN A 176 17.41 -12.21 -5.81
CA GLN A 176 16.54 -11.29 -5.08
C GLN A 176 17.24 -9.95 -4.87
N ILE A 177 16.56 -8.86 -5.17
CA ILE A 177 17.00 -7.51 -4.89
C ILE A 177 16.10 -6.93 -3.81
N SER A 178 16.68 -6.38 -2.74
CA SER A 178 15.92 -5.75 -1.67
C SER A 178 16.67 -4.56 -1.12
N GLU A 179 15.96 -3.45 -0.91
CA GLU A 179 16.49 -2.26 -0.24
C GLU A 179 15.51 -1.74 0.79
N THR A 180 16.07 -1.31 1.93
CA THR A 180 15.32 -0.69 3.02
C THR A 180 15.77 0.76 3.19
N MET A 181 14.80 1.67 3.24
CA MET A 181 15.05 3.11 3.27
C MET A 181 14.30 3.74 4.45
N CYS A 182 15.02 4.55 5.23
CA CYS A 182 14.45 5.34 6.31
C CYS A 182 15.29 6.61 6.46
N TYR A 183 14.66 7.77 6.40
CA TYR A 183 15.34 9.06 6.47
C TYR A 183 14.76 9.92 7.59
N GLU A 184 15.50 10.02 8.70
CA GLU A 184 15.07 10.79 9.87
C GLU A 184 15.04 12.30 9.61
N GLY A 185 15.89 12.80 8.72
CA GLY A 185 15.97 14.22 8.35
C GLY A 185 14.90 14.68 7.37
N GLY A 186 14.13 13.76 6.80
CA GLY A 186 12.99 14.07 5.94
C GLY A 186 13.33 14.94 4.72
N ILE A 187 12.60 16.04 4.53
CA ILE A 187 12.75 16.96 3.38
C ILE A 187 14.16 17.54 3.27
N LYS A 188 14.83 17.80 4.40
CA LYS A 188 16.20 18.32 4.42
C LYS A 188 17.18 17.31 3.83
N GLU A 189 17.07 16.05 4.21
CA GLU A 189 17.87 14.96 3.59
C GLU A 189 17.54 14.78 2.12
N PHE A 190 16.28 14.94 1.73
CA PHE A 190 15.87 14.86 0.33
C PHE A 190 16.50 15.95 -0.52
N ALA A 191 16.54 17.20 -0.03
CA ALA A 191 17.21 18.30 -0.70
C ALA A 191 18.69 18.03 -0.87
N ALA A 192 19.36 17.51 0.16
CA ALA A 192 20.77 17.12 0.09
C ALA A 192 21.00 15.99 -0.93
N TRP A 193 20.11 15.00 -0.96
CA TRP A 193 20.15 13.91 -1.93
C TRP A 193 20.04 14.43 -3.38
N CYS A 194 19.05 15.30 -3.65
CA CYS A 194 18.86 15.88 -4.98
C CYS A 194 20.06 16.71 -5.45
N ASN A 195 20.78 17.29 -4.51
CA ASN A 195 21.92 18.18 -4.78
C ASN A 195 23.28 17.48 -4.66
N ARG A 196 23.35 16.18 -4.36
CA ARG A 196 24.61 15.44 -4.11
C ARG A 196 25.64 15.53 -5.24
N ASN A 197 25.19 15.76 -6.47
CA ASN A 197 26.06 15.90 -7.65
C ASN A 197 26.14 17.34 -8.16
N LYS A 198 25.69 18.33 -7.38
CA LYS A 198 25.69 19.74 -7.75
C LYS A 198 26.54 20.52 -6.76
N THR A 199 27.24 21.54 -7.26
CA THR A 199 27.96 22.49 -6.40
C THR A 199 26.93 23.41 -5.73
N PRO A 200 26.81 23.42 -4.39
CA PRO A 200 25.85 24.30 -3.73
C PRO A 200 26.22 25.77 -3.91
N LEU A 201 25.21 26.59 -4.18
CA LEU A 201 25.37 28.03 -4.28
C LEU A 201 25.42 28.71 -2.88
N HIS A 202 24.95 27.97 -1.84
CA HIS A 202 24.93 28.42 -0.44
C HIS A 202 25.26 27.28 0.49
N GLU A 203 25.88 27.58 1.63
CA GLU A 203 26.37 26.56 2.59
C GLU A 203 25.26 25.99 3.47
N GLU A 204 24.07 26.04 3.32
CA GLU A 204 22.96 25.30 3.99
C GLU A 204 21.61 25.93 3.68
N VAL A 205 20.63 25.09 3.46
CA VAL A 205 19.21 25.47 3.51
C VAL A 205 18.67 25.10 4.90
#